data_aab3a9e269d0adc368cf76ffa8d23c91
#
_entry.id   aab3a9e269d0adc368cf76ffa8d23c91
#
_cell.length_a   1.000
_cell.length_b   1.000
_cell.length_c   1.000
_cell.angle_alpha   90.00
_cell.angle_beta   90.00
_cell.angle_gamma   90.00
#
_symmetry.space_group_name_H-M   'P 1'
#
loop_
_entity.id
_entity.type
_entity.pdbx_description
1 polymer ?
#
loop_
_entity_poly.entity_id
_entity_poly.type
_entity_poly.pdbx_seq_one_letter_code
_entity_poly.pdbx_strand_id
1 'polypeptide(L)' 'GAILPLEQLLQQVLQRYPGSKLLEAELEEKHDVYVYEVELLTSAGIVREIKLDASDGRLLKDEEDD' A
#
# COMPACT_ATOMS: atom_id res chain seq x y z
N GLY A 1 -14.04 13.43 0.79
CA GLY A 1 -13.60 13.15 -0.54
C GLY A 1 -13.73 11.70 -0.92
N ALA A 2 -13.56 11.41 -2.18
CA ALA A 2 -13.66 10.05 -2.68
C ALA A 2 -12.41 9.27 -2.30
N ILE A 3 -12.61 7.99 -1.99
CA ILE A 3 -11.53 7.05 -1.73
C ILE A 3 -11.38 6.20 -2.98
N LEU A 4 -10.14 6.05 -3.45
CA LEU A 4 -9.87 5.20 -4.60
C LEU A 4 -10.13 3.74 -4.26
N PRO A 5 -10.57 2.91 -5.24
CA PRO A 5 -10.72 1.49 -4.99
C PRO A 5 -9.40 0.85 -4.57
N LEU A 6 -9.46 -0.04 -3.59
CA LEU A 6 -8.27 -0.75 -3.12
C LEU A 6 -7.58 -1.49 -4.28
N GLU A 7 -8.36 -2.06 -5.17
CA GLU A 7 -7.83 -2.77 -6.33
C GLU A 7 -6.89 -1.89 -7.16
N GLN A 8 -7.28 -0.63 -7.39
CA GLN A 8 -6.46 0.31 -8.15
C GLN A 8 -5.15 0.61 -7.42
N LEU A 9 -5.22 0.80 -6.11
CA LEU A 9 -4.05 1.06 -5.28
C LEU A 9 -3.12 -0.15 -5.22
N LEU A 10 -3.68 -1.34 -5.13
CA LEU A 10 -2.90 -2.57 -5.14
C LEU A 10 -2.16 -2.74 -6.46
N GLN A 11 -2.77 -2.38 -7.59
CA GLN A 11 -2.09 -2.44 -8.87
C GLN A 11 -0.86 -1.55 -8.91
N GLN A 12 -0.95 -0.34 -8.34
CA GLN A 12 0.19 0.56 -8.26
C GLN A 12 1.34 -0.07 -7.46
N VAL A 13 1.00 -0.69 -6.33
CA VAL A 13 1.99 -1.31 -5.44
C VAL A 13 2.63 -2.51 -6.14
N LEU A 14 1.84 -3.34 -6.79
CA LEU A 14 2.34 -4.53 -7.48
C LEU A 14 3.22 -4.16 -8.68
N GLN A 15 2.93 -3.05 -9.35
CA GLN A 15 3.78 -2.56 -10.43
C GLN A 15 5.13 -2.06 -9.91
N ARG A 16 5.13 -1.49 -8.71
CA ARG A 16 6.36 -1.04 -8.07
C ARG A 16 7.24 -2.20 -7.63
N TYR A 17 6.62 -3.31 -7.23
CA TYR A 17 7.32 -4.52 -6.81
C TYR A 17 6.78 -5.74 -7.56
N PRO A 18 7.20 -5.92 -8.82
CA PRO A 18 6.72 -7.06 -9.61
C PRO A 18 7.06 -8.39 -8.95
N GLY A 19 6.12 -9.33 -8.98
CA GLY A 19 6.32 -10.64 -8.39
C GLY A 19 6.13 -10.71 -6.89
N SER A 20 5.68 -9.62 -6.27
CA SER A 20 5.41 -9.59 -4.84
C SER A 20 4.07 -10.26 -4.51
N LYS A 21 3.92 -10.64 -3.24
CA LYS A 21 2.67 -11.18 -2.71
C LYS A 21 2.11 -10.23 -1.67
N LEU A 22 0.81 -10.01 -1.73
CA LEU A 22 0.12 -9.21 -0.73
C LEU A 22 -0.06 -10.04 0.54
N LEU A 23 0.46 -9.54 1.65
CA LEU A 23 0.29 -10.18 2.96
C LEU A 23 -0.88 -9.59 3.72
N GLU A 24 -1.03 -8.27 3.67
CA GLU A 24 -2.06 -7.57 4.42
C GLU A 24 -2.37 -6.24 3.76
N ALA A 25 -3.63 -5.80 3.88
CA ALA A 25 -4.04 -4.48 3.45
C ALA A 25 -5.10 -3.96 4.41
N GLU A 26 -4.91 -2.75 4.91
CA GLU A 26 -5.83 -2.11 5.84
C GLU A 26 -6.12 -0.68 5.42
N LEU A 27 -7.35 -0.24 5.61
CA LEU A 27 -7.73 1.16 5.44
C LEU A 27 -7.76 1.81 6.82
N GLU A 28 -6.96 2.84 7.00
CA GLU A 28 -6.92 3.60 8.24
C GLU A 28 -7.45 5.01 8.02
N GLU A 29 -8.14 5.55 9.02
CA GLU A 29 -8.57 6.93 9.03
C GLU A 29 -7.91 7.65 10.20
N LYS A 30 -7.34 8.82 9.94
CA LYS A 30 -6.75 9.64 10.98
C LYS A 30 -6.92 11.10 10.61
N HIS A 31 -7.67 11.85 11.42
CA HIS A 31 -7.92 13.28 11.19
C HIS A 31 -8.50 13.55 9.79
N ASP A 32 -9.51 12.77 9.41
CA ASP A 32 -10.18 12.85 8.11
C ASP A 32 -9.30 12.53 6.91
N VAL A 33 -8.11 11.99 7.16
CA VAL A 33 -7.23 11.48 6.11
C VAL A 33 -7.34 9.96 6.07
N TYR A 34 -7.60 9.41 4.88
CA TYR A 34 -7.67 7.97 4.69
C TYR A 34 -6.38 7.48 4.07
N VAL A 35 -5.82 6.44 4.67
CA VAL A 35 -4.54 5.86 4.26
C VAL A 35 -4.70 4.36 4.11
N TYR A 36 -4.26 3.80 2.98
CA TYR A 36 -4.13 2.36 2.84
C TYR A 36 -2.74 1.94 3.29
N GLU A 37 -2.71 1.01 4.23
CA GLU A 37 -1.48 0.40 4.68
C GLU A 37 -1.41 -1.01 4.08
N VAL A 38 -0.37 -1.27 3.33
CA VAL A 38 -0.19 -2.52 2.59
C VAL A 38 1.11 -3.17 3.02
N GLU A 39 1.08 -4.47 3.27
CA GLU A 39 2.27 -5.24 3.58
C GLU A 39 2.49 -6.25 2.47
N LEU A 40 3.69 -6.25 1.91
CA LEU A 40 4.06 -7.11 0.78
C LEU A 40 5.25 -7.98 1.12
N LEU A 41 5.27 -9.18 0.53
CA LEU A 41 6.47 -10.01 0.47
C LEU A 41 7.01 -9.91 -0.95
N THR A 42 8.18 -9.31 -1.11
CA THR A 42 8.79 -9.13 -2.44
C THR A 42 9.35 -10.44 -2.97
N SER A 43 9.68 -10.44 -4.26
CA SER A 43 10.31 -11.62 -4.89
C SER A 43 11.68 -11.93 -4.29
N ALA A 44 12.31 -10.96 -3.65
CA ALA A 44 13.59 -11.16 -2.95
C ALA A 44 13.42 -11.71 -1.53
N GLY A 45 12.18 -11.95 -1.09
CA GLY A 45 11.91 -12.46 0.26
C GLY A 45 11.91 -11.39 1.34
N ILE A 46 11.75 -10.12 0.95
CA ILE A 46 11.76 -9.00 1.88
C ILE A 46 10.32 -8.53 2.11
N VAL A 47 9.96 -8.30 3.37
CA VAL A 47 8.66 -7.74 3.71
C VAL A 47 8.77 -6.22 3.69
N ARG A 48 7.87 -5.56 2.96
CA ARG A 48 7.81 -4.10 2.89
C ARG A 48 6.47 -3.60 3.35
N GLU A 49 6.50 -2.49 4.07
CA GLU A 49 5.30 -1.78 4.52
C GLU A 49 5.15 -0.52 3.68
N ILE A 50 4.01 -0.39 3.02
CA ILE A 50 3.74 0.70 2.10
C ILE A 50 2.46 1.40 2.52
N LYS A 51 2.50 2.73 2.58
CA LYS A 51 1.30 3.52 2.87
C LYS A 51 1.01 4.42 1.68
N LEU A 52 -0.24 4.43 1.27
CA LEU A 52 -0.73 5.24 0.17
C LEU A 52 -1.87 6.12 0.65
N ASP A 53 -1.90 7.36 0.16
CA ASP A 53 -3.07 8.21 0.38
C ASP A 53 -4.24 7.60 -0.38
N ALA A 54 -5.32 7.28 0.33
CA ALA A 54 -6.46 6.59 -0.28
C ALA A 54 -7.26 7.47 -1.23
N SER A 55 -7.08 8.78 -1.18
CA SER A 55 -7.83 9.70 -2.02
C SER A 55 -7.21 9.90 -3.40
N ASP A 56 -5.88 9.82 -3.50
CA ASP A 56 -5.19 10.06 -4.78
C ASP A 56 -4.14 9.02 -5.14
N GLY A 57 -3.90 8.06 -4.25
CA GLY A 57 -2.91 7.01 -4.50
C GLY A 57 -1.46 7.45 -4.32
N ARG A 58 -1.22 8.62 -3.73
CA ARG A 58 0.14 9.11 -3.53
C ARG A 58 0.87 8.24 -2.51
N LEU A 59 2.13 7.92 -2.80
CA LEU A 59 2.97 7.16 -1.90
C LEU A 59 3.36 8.00 -0.69
N LEU A 60 3.01 7.54 0.50
CA LEU A 60 3.33 8.23 1.75
C LEU A 60 4.50 7.58 2.48
N LYS A 61 4.63 6.27 2.36
CA LYS A 61 5.67 5.51 3.06
C LYS A 61 5.99 4.26 2.29
N ASP A 62 7.27 3.90 2.25
CA ASP A 62 7.73 2.65 1.66
C ASP A 62 8.99 2.23 2.42
N GLU A 63 8.83 1.31 3.37
CA GLU A 63 9.91 0.87 4.24
C GLU A 63 10.00 -0.65 4.28
N GLU A 64 11.21 -1.13 4.50
CA GLU A 64 11.41 -2.53 4.80
C GLU A 64 10.93 -2.79 6.22
N ASP A 65 10.10 -3.81 6.38
CA ASP A 65 9.57 -4.20 7.68
C ASP A 65 10.48 -5.29 8.25
N ASP A 66 11.26 -4.92 9.23
CA ASP A 66 12.20 -5.84 9.89
C ASP A 66 11.51 -6.69 10.95
#